data_ade3f599c25594b2161ac2c8de5a7d78
#
_entry.id   ade3f599c25594b2161ac2c8de5a7d78
#
_cell.length_a   1.000
_cell.length_b   1.000
_cell.length_c   1.000
_cell.angle_alpha   90.00
_cell.angle_beta   90.00
_cell.angle_gamma   90.00
#
_symmetry.space_group_name_H-M   'P 1'
#
loop_
_entity.id
_entity.type
_entity.pdbx_description
1 polymer ?
#
loop_
_entity_poly.entity_id
_entity_poly.type
_entity_poly.pdbx_seq_one_letter_code
_entity_poly.pdbx_strand_id
1 'polypeptide(L)'
;MRVSSACASSYNERMFTLIVVWQQAGKHVRSEERITVSYDRLQTTVQAINGRGGRIQSVIPDNEPTTAGVQATKATSTKAVAEKTSSSKASASKGSAKKAQKAVATKAPAKPASKTAASKTPTKPVTKVDASKAPAKPAHQAVPVNIYKPKTPFIGTVLENYSLLEEGAIGRVQHITFDLSGGEPHLEYVEGQSIGIIPEGTDAKGKPHKIRLYSIASTRHGDDMAGKTVSLCVRQLEYQNEAGEEIKGVCSTYLCDIKPGDKVKITGPVGKEMLLPEEEDCNVIMLATGTGIAPMRTYLRRMFESSERKKNGWNYNGKAWLFMGAPKTPNLLYDDDFEQYQSEFPDNFRYTKAISREQKNTKGGRMYIQDRVLEHADEIFAMIEDPKTHVYICGLKGMEPGIDEAMTSAAAAKGLDWAELRPQLKKADRWHVETY
;
A
#
# COMPACT_ATOMS: atom_id res chain seq x y z
N MET A 1 9.32 -40.64 7.42
CA MET A 1 9.47 -39.66 8.49
C MET A 1 8.73 -38.40 8.09
N ARG A 2 7.62 -38.09 8.75
CA ARG A 2 6.85 -36.86 8.51
C ARG A 2 7.52 -35.74 9.30
N VAL A 3 8.00 -34.71 8.61
CA VAL A 3 8.43 -33.47 9.27
C VAL A 3 7.26 -32.50 9.18
N SER A 4 6.77 -32.11 10.34
CA SER A 4 5.64 -31.23 10.55
C SER A 4 5.92 -29.82 10.05
N SER A 5 5.01 -29.30 9.24
CA SER A 5 4.88 -27.90 8.89
C SER A 5 4.37 -27.10 10.07
N ALA A 6 5.24 -26.42 10.76
CA ALA A 6 4.88 -25.40 11.75
C ALA A 6 5.85 -24.24 11.60
N CYS A 7 5.46 -23.20 10.85
CA CYS A 7 5.85 -21.81 11.04
C CYS A 7 5.32 -20.92 9.89
N ALA A 8 4.01 -20.69 9.86
CA ALA A 8 3.42 -19.67 9.01
C ALA A 8 2.30 -18.97 9.76
N SER A 9 2.56 -18.43 10.97
CA SER A 9 1.42 -18.06 11.79
C SER A 9 1.46 -16.71 12.50
N SER A 10 2.56 -16.00 12.65
CA SER A 10 2.52 -14.88 13.60
C SER A 10 1.95 -13.55 13.07
N TYR A 11 1.81 -13.37 11.76
CA TYR A 11 1.22 -12.12 11.19
C TYR A 11 -0.28 -12.27 10.93
N ASN A 12 -0.74 -13.46 10.57
CA ASN A 12 -2.15 -13.78 10.36
C ASN A 12 -2.92 -13.92 11.68
N GLU A 13 -2.23 -14.05 12.81
CA GLU A 13 -2.79 -14.21 14.15
C GLU A 13 -3.04 -12.89 14.90
N ARG A 14 -2.68 -11.73 14.32
CA ARG A 14 -3.05 -10.45 14.91
C ARG A 14 -4.56 -10.31 14.90
N MET A 15 -5.13 -10.06 16.08
CA MET A 15 -6.55 -9.85 16.26
C MET A 15 -6.88 -8.36 16.15
N PHE A 16 -8.02 -8.06 15.57
CA PHE A 16 -8.57 -6.72 15.44
C PHE A 16 -10.00 -6.70 15.93
N THR A 17 -10.35 -5.69 16.71
CA THR A 17 -11.72 -5.44 17.11
C THR A 17 -12.35 -4.36 16.25
N LEU A 18 -13.36 -4.75 15.46
CA LEU A 18 -14.18 -3.85 14.65
C LEU A 18 -15.33 -3.32 15.49
N ILE A 19 -15.51 -2.00 15.57
CA ILE A 19 -16.70 -1.38 16.12
C ILE A 19 -17.65 -1.10 14.96
N VAL A 20 -18.78 -1.81 14.93
CA VAL A 20 -19.75 -1.78 13.83
C VAL A 20 -21.05 -1.14 14.30
N VAL A 21 -21.55 -0.18 13.56
CA VAL A 21 -22.85 0.43 13.79
C VAL A 21 -23.85 -0.09 12.76
N TRP A 22 -24.91 -0.72 13.25
CA TRP A 22 -26.02 -1.22 12.42
C TRP A 22 -27.16 -0.20 12.40
N GLN A 23 -27.63 0.14 11.20
CA GLN A 23 -28.81 0.98 11.02
C GLN A 23 -29.98 0.10 10.59
N GLN A 24 -30.96 -0.08 11.44
CA GLN A 24 -32.18 -0.79 11.05
C GLN A 24 -33.07 0.10 10.18
N ALA A 25 -33.46 -0.43 9.02
CA ALA A 25 -34.38 0.26 8.12
C ALA A 25 -35.71 0.60 8.87
N GLY A 26 -36.06 1.90 8.97
CA GLY A 26 -37.29 2.38 9.54
C GLY A 26 -37.29 2.66 11.05
N LYS A 27 -36.17 2.54 11.76
CA LYS A 27 -36.07 2.92 13.19
C LYS A 27 -34.80 3.77 13.43
N HIS A 28 -34.92 4.81 14.24
CA HIS A 28 -33.80 5.65 14.70
C HIS A 28 -32.90 4.97 15.76
N VAL A 29 -32.86 3.63 15.81
CA VAL A 29 -32.06 2.87 16.77
C VAL A 29 -30.76 2.45 16.08
N ARG A 30 -29.63 2.94 16.58
CA ARG A 30 -28.30 2.49 16.23
C ARG A 30 -27.87 1.45 17.27
N SER A 31 -27.53 0.25 16.83
CA SER A 31 -26.86 -0.75 17.70
C SER A 31 -25.37 -0.77 17.34
N GLU A 32 -24.52 -0.74 18.38
CA GLU A 32 -23.09 -0.90 18.26
C GLU A 32 -22.73 -2.36 18.58
N GLU A 33 -21.95 -2.99 17.72
CA GLU A 33 -21.47 -4.35 17.88
C GLU A 33 -19.93 -4.34 17.78
N ARG A 34 -19.26 -5.14 18.63
CA ARG A 34 -17.83 -5.35 18.58
C ARG A 34 -17.56 -6.73 18.03
N ILE A 35 -16.81 -6.79 16.91
CA ILE A 35 -16.49 -8.02 16.21
C ILE A 35 -14.96 -8.16 16.22
N THR A 36 -14.44 -9.17 16.91
CA THR A 36 -13.00 -9.46 16.92
C THR A 36 -12.67 -10.47 15.83
N VAL A 37 -11.71 -10.12 14.98
CA VAL A 37 -11.30 -10.94 13.81
C VAL A 37 -9.78 -11.00 13.70
N SER A 38 -9.26 -12.09 13.18
CA SER A 38 -7.85 -12.20 12.79
C SER A 38 -7.57 -11.40 11.53
N TYR A 39 -6.32 -10.99 11.32
CA TYR A 39 -5.90 -10.17 10.20
C TYR A 39 -6.26 -10.78 8.84
N ASP A 40 -6.11 -12.09 8.70
CA ASP A 40 -6.46 -12.83 7.48
C ASP A 40 -7.95 -12.75 7.12
N ARG A 41 -8.83 -12.60 8.13
CA ARG A 41 -10.29 -12.48 7.98
C ARG A 41 -10.80 -11.04 7.97
N LEU A 42 -9.96 -10.07 8.26
CA LEU A 42 -10.36 -8.68 8.40
C LEU A 42 -11.08 -8.15 7.12
N GLN A 43 -10.51 -8.42 5.96
CA GLN A 43 -11.06 -7.94 4.69
C GLN A 43 -12.41 -8.58 4.34
N THR A 44 -12.54 -9.90 4.53
CA THR A 44 -13.80 -10.63 4.27
C THR A 44 -14.88 -10.23 5.25
N THR A 45 -14.52 -10.01 6.52
CA THR A 45 -15.46 -9.54 7.55
C THR A 45 -15.94 -8.11 7.25
N VAL A 46 -15.05 -7.20 6.86
CA VAL A 46 -15.40 -5.84 6.42
C VAL A 46 -16.37 -5.85 5.24
N GLN A 47 -16.14 -6.70 4.25
CA GLN A 47 -17.04 -6.85 3.09
C GLN A 47 -18.40 -7.42 3.50
N ALA A 48 -18.45 -8.39 4.41
CA ALA A 48 -19.68 -8.98 4.92
C ALA A 48 -20.50 -7.97 5.74
N ILE A 49 -19.84 -7.16 6.57
CA ILE A 49 -20.48 -6.10 7.36
C ILE A 49 -21.10 -5.05 6.42
N ASN A 50 -20.34 -4.56 5.44
CA ASN A 50 -20.84 -3.58 4.47
C ASN A 50 -21.97 -4.15 3.59
N GLY A 51 -21.89 -5.42 3.21
CA GLY A 51 -22.94 -6.12 2.44
C GLY A 51 -24.26 -6.29 3.21
N ARG A 52 -24.21 -6.29 4.55
CA ARG A 52 -25.39 -6.37 5.43
C ARG A 52 -25.90 -4.98 5.89
N GLY A 53 -25.32 -3.89 5.40
CA GLY A 53 -25.70 -2.53 5.76
C GLY A 53 -25.13 -2.05 7.10
N GLY A 54 -24.13 -2.74 7.65
CA GLY A 54 -23.34 -2.27 8.79
C GLY A 54 -22.31 -1.22 8.36
N ARG A 55 -22.02 -0.26 9.25
CA ARG A 55 -20.99 0.75 9.04
C ARG A 55 -19.90 0.58 10.10
N ILE A 56 -18.68 0.37 9.66
CA ILE A 56 -17.52 0.27 10.56
C ILE A 56 -17.16 1.68 11.04
N GLN A 57 -17.16 1.88 12.33
CA GLN A 57 -16.84 3.13 12.98
C GLN A 57 -15.34 3.23 13.33
N SER A 58 -14.76 2.10 13.80
CA SER A 58 -13.33 2.01 14.09
C SER A 58 -12.83 0.57 14.00
N VAL A 59 -11.52 0.44 13.74
CA VAL A 59 -10.77 -0.81 13.73
C VAL A 59 -9.66 -0.67 14.77
N ILE A 60 -9.71 -1.45 15.84
CA ILE A 60 -8.77 -1.36 16.96
C ILE A 60 -7.89 -2.62 16.92
N PRO A 61 -6.57 -2.52 16.78
CA PRO A 61 -5.69 -3.68 16.93
C PRO A 61 -5.66 -4.10 18.41
N ASP A 62 -5.88 -5.38 18.67
CA ASP A 62 -5.72 -5.94 20.02
C ASP A 62 -4.21 -6.07 20.27
N ASN A 63 -3.67 -5.21 21.14
CA ASN A 63 -2.27 -5.25 21.53
C ASN A 63 -2.00 -6.40 22.50
N GLU A 64 -0.98 -7.17 22.17
CA GLU A 64 -0.07 -8.05 22.88
C GLU A 64 -0.33 -9.56 22.90
N PRO A 65 0.74 -10.34 22.60
CA PRO A 65 0.84 -11.70 23.10
C PRO A 65 1.42 -11.68 24.52
N THR A 66 0.61 -12.03 25.49
CA THR A 66 1.05 -12.29 26.86
C THR A 66 1.98 -13.51 26.85
N THR A 67 3.26 -13.29 27.08
CA THR A 67 4.19 -14.35 27.46
C THR A 67 3.83 -14.86 28.86
N ALA A 68 3.19 -16.00 28.96
CA ALA A 68 3.11 -16.75 30.20
C ALA A 68 3.53 -18.20 29.95
N GLY A 69 4.59 -18.56 30.62
CA GLY A 69 5.26 -19.77 30.95
C GLY A 69 4.65 -21.11 30.56
N VAL A 70 5.47 -21.85 29.86
CA VAL A 70 5.37 -23.29 29.69
C VAL A 70 5.74 -23.95 31.00
N GLN A 71 4.79 -24.65 31.65
CA GLN A 71 5.09 -25.79 32.51
C GLN A 71 4.22 -26.97 32.11
N ALA A 72 4.93 -28.01 31.69
CA ALA A 72 4.37 -29.30 31.34
C ALA A 72 3.92 -30.06 32.58
N THR A 73 2.69 -30.63 32.56
CA THR A 73 2.40 -31.85 33.31
C THR A 73 1.54 -32.79 32.48
N LYS A 74 1.97 -34.05 32.55
CA LYS A 74 1.48 -35.25 31.85
C LYS A 74 0.08 -35.68 32.23
N ALA A 75 -0.63 -36.12 31.23
CA ALA A 75 -1.53 -37.25 31.08
C ALA A 75 -2.29 -37.83 32.29
N THR A 76 -3.60 -38.01 32.20
CA THR A 76 -4.22 -39.34 32.15
C THR A 76 -5.69 -39.26 31.69
N SER A 77 -6.03 -40.19 30.84
CA SER A 77 -7.36 -40.48 30.32
C SER A 77 -8.28 -41.06 31.40
N THR A 78 -9.57 -40.77 31.37
CA THR A 78 -10.62 -41.82 31.45
C THR A 78 -12.01 -41.26 31.10
N LYS A 79 -12.78 -42.17 30.59
CA LYS A 79 -14.10 -42.15 29.97
C LYS A 79 -15.29 -41.85 30.91
N ALA A 80 -16.27 -41.22 30.29
CA ALA A 80 -17.69 -41.61 30.21
C ALA A 80 -18.67 -41.26 31.35
N VAL A 81 -19.82 -40.87 30.87
CA VAL A 81 -21.21 -41.14 31.22
C VAL A 81 -22.04 -40.00 31.78
N ALA A 82 -23.16 -39.86 31.11
CA ALA A 82 -24.28 -38.95 31.22
C ALA A 82 -25.04 -39.07 32.58
N GLU A 83 -25.77 -38.06 32.94
CA GLU A 83 -27.22 -38.02 33.08
C GLU A 83 -27.71 -36.84 33.94
N LYS A 84 -28.61 -36.13 33.35
CA LYS A 84 -29.90 -35.58 33.76
C LYS A 84 -30.19 -35.09 35.19
N THR A 85 -30.94 -33.99 35.11
CA THR A 85 -32.14 -33.56 35.90
C THR A 85 -31.89 -32.57 37.03
N SER A 86 -32.48 -31.46 36.88
CA SER A 86 -33.75 -30.84 37.31
C SER A 86 -33.63 -29.82 38.45
N SER A 87 -34.11 -28.64 38.11
CA SER A 87 -35.08 -27.80 38.82
C SER A 87 -34.85 -27.36 40.27
N SER A 88 -34.94 -26.07 40.50
CA SER A 88 -36.00 -25.30 41.17
C SER A 88 -35.43 -24.03 41.78
N LYS A 89 -35.98 -22.93 41.41
CA LYS A 89 -36.92 -22.01 42.06
C LYS A 89 -36.47 -21.26 43.31
N ALA A 90 -36.53 -19.94 43.15
CA ALA A 90 -37.15 -18.91 44.02
C ALA A 90 -36.28 -18.45 45.20
N SER A 91 -36.23 -17.23 45.64
CA SER A 91 -37.10 -16.05 45.67
C SER A 91 -36.31 -14.86 46.23
N ALA A 92 -36.41 -13.68 45.70
CA ALA A 92 -37.09 -12.49 46.18
C ALA A 92 -36.74 -11.95 47.59
N SER A 93 -36.27 -10.66 47.59
CA SER A 93 -36.81 -9.51 48.34
C SER A 93 -35.84 -8.35 48.26
N LYS A 94 -36.22 -7.19 47.73
CA LYS A 94 -36.92 -6.03 48.27
C LYS A 94 -36.14 -5.21 49.30
N GLY A 95 -35.98 -3.94 48.99
CA GLY A 95 -35.92 -2.81 49.95
C GLY A 95 -34.98 -1.73 49.46
N SER A 96 -35.42 -0.69 48.75
CA SER A 96 -35.91 0.64 49.20
C SER A 96 -34.83 1.52 49.80
N ALA A 97 -34.48 2.57 49.16
CA ALA A 97 -35.01 3.89 48.90
C ALA A 97 -34.26 5.05 49.59
N LYS A 98 -34.13 6.15 48.81
CA LYS A 98 -34.12 7.57 49.23
C LYS A 98 -32.81 8.12 49.84
N LYS A 99 -32.35 9.30 49.47
CA LYS A 99 -32.80 10.65 48.98
C LYS A 99 -31.59 11.54 48.86
N ALA A 100 -31.39 12.23 47.78
CA ALA A 100 -31.37 13.65 47.48
C ALA A 100 -30.82 14.64 48.49
N GLN A 101 -29.94 15.53 48.01
CA GLN A 101 -29.91 17.02 48.06
C GLN A 101 -28.54 17.53 47.65
N LYS A 102 -28.35 18.27 46.60
CA LYS A 102 -28.63 19.66 46.21
C LYS A 102 -27.69 20.72 46.79
N ALA A 103 -26.96 21.36 45.88
CA ALA A 103 -26.51 22.76 45.81
C ALA A 103 -25.38 23.23 46.77
N VAL A 104 -24.47 24.12 46.39
CA VAL A 104 -24.53 25.47 45.82
C VAL A 104 -23.12 25.96 45.49
N ALA A 105 -23.02 26.77 44.45
CA ALA A 105 -21.83 27.49 43.97
C ALA A 105 -21.39 28.62 44.89
N THR A 106 -20.08 28.97 44.91
CA THR A 106 -19.66 30.34 45.09
C THR A 106 -18.27 30.68 44.51
N LYS A 107 -18.23 31.84 43.96
CA LYS A 107 -17.26 32.66 43.24
C LYS A 107 -15.87 32.82 43.89
N ALA A 108 -14.95 33.11 43.00
CA ALA A 108 -13.60 33.71 43.22
C ALA A 108 -13.57 35.01 44.02
N PRO A 109 -12.37 35.41 44.50
CA PRO A 109 -11.80 36.62 43.90
C PRO A 109 -10.28 36.64 43.72
N ALA A 110 -9.85 37.73 43.03
CA ALA A 110 -8.61 38.04 42.37
C ALA A 110 -7.43 38.45 43.27
N LYS A 111 -6.23 38.26 42.71
CA LYS A 111 -4.93 38.97 42.72
C LYS A 111 -4.53 39.91 43.90
N PRO A 112 -3.22 40.04 44.21
CA PRO A 112 -2.40 40.96 43.44
C PRO A 112 -0.94 40.52 43.16
N ALA A 113 -0.31 41.33 42.31
CA ALA A 113 1.01 41.22 41.71
C ALA A 113 2.15 41.65 42.67
N SER A 114 3.35 41.12 42.46
CA SER A 114 4.58 41.85 42.70
C SER A 114 5.65 41.50 41.64
N LYS A 115 6.29 42.54 41.16
CA LYS A 115 7.35 42.62 40.15
C LYS A 115 8.69 42.23 40.77
N THR A 116 9.52 41.48 40.06
CA THR A 116 10.97 41.70 40.03
C THR A 116 11.53 41.28 38.68
N ALA A 117 12.33 42.18 38.13
CA ALA A 117 12.99 42.08 36.84
C ALA A 117 14.31 41.31 36.97
N ALA A 118 14.70 40.57 35.94
CA ALA A 118 16.01 40.71 35.31
C ALA A 118 16.29 39.62 34.25
N SER A 119 16.83 40.12 33.19
CA SER A 119 17.82 39.58 32.26
C SER A 119 17.29 38.86 31.01
N LYS A 120 17.35 39.63 29.92
CA LYS A 120 17.15 39.23 28.54
C LYS A 120 18.44 38.62 27.97
N THR A 121 18.35 37.44 27.39
CA THR A 121 19.23 37.01 26.29
C THR A 121 18.34 36.64 25.10
N PRO A 122 18.59 37.15 23.89
CA PRO A 122 17.65 37.03 22.80
C PRO A 122 17.78 35.68 22.10
N THR A 123 16.75 34.87 22.19
CA THR A 123 16.51 33.72 21.27
C THR A 123 15.94 34.27 19.96
N LYS A 124 16.60 34.01 18.87
CA LYS A 124 16.12 34.28 17.49
C LYS A 124 14.73 33.70 17.28
N PRO A 125 13.81 34.43 16.65
CA PRO A 125 12.52 33.86 16.28
C PRO A 125 12.69 32.84 15.12
N VAL A 126 12.11 31.66 15.33
CA VAL A 126 11.87 30.69 14.26
C VAL A 126 10.95 31.36 13.24
N THR A 127 11.42 31.55 12.04
CA THR A 127 10.67 32.11 10.92
C THR A 127 9.50 31.18 10.63
N LYS A 128 8.29 31.67 10.80
CA LYS A 128 7.08 31.06 10.21
C LYS A 128 7.28 31.05 8.71
N VAL A 129 7.29 29.86 8.13
CA VAL A 129 7.26 29.68 6.67
C VAL A 129 5.94 30.27 6.19
N ASP A 130 6.02 31.33 5.41
CA ASP A 130 4.88 32.02 4.82
C ASP A 130 4.26 31.13 3.73
N ALA A 131 3.11 30.52 4.03
CA ALA A 131 2.38 29.60 3.17
C ALA A 131 1.71 30.29 1.93
N SER A 132 2.03 31.55 1.64
CA SER A 132 1.35 32.35 0.62
C SER A 132 2.01 32.37 -0.76
N LYS A 133 3.11 31.61 -0.98
CA LYS A 133 3.71 31.39 -2.30
C LYS A 133 3.82 29.90 -2.60
N ALA A 134 2.66 29.25 -2.83
CA ALA A 134 2.69 28.03 -3.60
C ALA A 134 3.15 28.36 -5.02
N PRO A 135 4.17 27.69 -5.58
CA PRO A 135 4.52 27.86 -6.99
C PRO A 135 3.30 27.51 -7.83
N ALA A 136 3.03 28.31 -8.86
CA ALA A 136 1.97 28.02 -9.83
C ALA A 136 2.23 26.62 -10.38
N LYS A 137 1.17 25.75 -10.39
CA LYS A 137 1.25 24.43 -11.02
C LYS A 137 1.86 24.60 -12.40
N PRO A 138 2.95 23.89 -12.75
CA PRO A 138 3.43 23.89 -14.12
C PRO A 138 2.28 23.44 -15.02
N ALA A 139 2.14 24.07 -16.19
CA ALA A 139 1.16 23.68 -17.19
C ALA A 139 1.56 22.30 -17.71
N HIS A 140 1.05 21.23 -17.09
CA HIS A 140 1.23 19.88 -17.60
C HIS A 140 0.78 19.85 -19.05
N GLN A 141 1.64 19.44 -19.95
CA GLN A 141 1.23 19.04 -21.30
C GLN A 141 0.02 18.13 -21.14
N ALA A 142 -0.96 18.25 -22.02
CA ALA A 142 -2.20 17.48 -21.91
C ALA A 142 -1.88 15.99 -21.88
N VAL A 143 -1.90 15.39 -20.68
CA VAL A 143 -1.60 13.97 -20.49
C VAL A 143 -2.66 13.15 -21.21
N PRO A 144 -2.28 12.24 -22.12
CA PRO A 144 -3.23 11.41 -22.85
C PRO A 144 -4.03 10.53 -21.88
N VAL A 145 -5.36 10.55 -22.01
CA VAL A 145 -6.24 9.68 -21.19
C VAL A 145 -7.41 9.16 -22.02
N ASN A 146 -7.79 7.90 -21.80
CA ASN A 146 -8.96 7.26 -22.41
C ASN A 146 -8.99 7.34 -23.95
N ILE A 147 -7.82 7.21 -24.61
CA ILE A 147 -7.72 7.12 -26.07
C ILE A 147 -8.55 5.93 -26.54
N TYR A 148 -8.42 4.79 -25.87
CA TYR A 148 -9.21 3.59 -26.11
C TYR A 148 -10.11 3.27 -24.92
N LYS A 149 -11.39 2.95 -25.23
CA LYS A 149 -12.44 2.70 -24.23
C LYS A 149 -12.87 1.23 -24.23
N PRO A 150 -13.52 0.72 -23.17
CA PRO A 150 -13.97 -0.68 -23.12
C PRO A 150 -14.88 -1.12 -24.28
N LYS A 151 -15.65 -0.18 -24.88
CA LYS A 151 -16.48 -0.47 -26.05
C LYS A 151 -15.73 -0.50 -27.37
N THR A 152 -14.59 0.16 -27.42
CA THR A 152 -13.71 0.27 -28.59
C THR A 152 -12.26 0.10 -28.12
N PRO A 153 -11.86 -1.10 -27.65
CA PRO A 153 -10.51 -1.35 -27.18
C PRO A 153 -9.51 -1.37 -28.35
N PHE A 154 -8.28 -1.00 -28.05
CA PHE A 154 -7.15 -1.30 -28.91
C PHE A 154 -6.92 -2.83 -28.90
N ILE A 155 -6.54 -3.41 -30.03
CA ILE A 155 -6.17 -4.82 -30.14
C ILE A 155 -4.65 -4.92 -30.28
N GLY A 156 -3.97 -5.04 -29.12
CA GLY A 156 -2.53 -5.25 -29.06
C GLY A 156 -2.15 -6.66 -29.44
N THR A 157 -0.92 -6.85 -29.94
CA THR A 157 -0.32 -8.17 -30.15
C THR A 157 0.75 -8.39 -29.10
N VAL A 158 0.76 -9.56 -28.46
CA VAL A 158 1.84 -9.95 -27.56
C VAL A 158 3.13 -10.13 -28.35
N LEU A 159 4.17 -9.40 -27.99
CA LEU A 159 5.51 -9.60 -28.54
C LEU A 159 6.33 -10.53 -27.68
N GLU A 160 6.30 -10.31 -26.37
CA GLU A 160 7.07 -11.05 -25.38
C GLU A 160 6.24 -11.36 -24.14
N ASN A 161 6.49 -12.51 -23.53
CA ASN A 161 5.98 -12.90 -22.24
C ASN A 161 7.00 -13.84 -21.56
N TYR A 162 7.74 -13.32 -20.59
CA TYR A 162 8.77 -14.08 -19.91
C TYR A 162 8.74 -13.89 -18.38
N SER A 163 9.28 -14.88 -17.66
CA SER A 163 9.36 -14.83 -16.20
C SER A 163 10.36 -13.80 -15.72
N LEU A 164 9.96 -13.00 -14.73
CA LEU A 164 10.84 -12.10 -13.98
C LEU A 164 11.40 -12.75 -12.72
N LEU A 165 11.02 -13.99 -12.44
CA LEU A 165 11.43 -14.70 -11.23
C LEU A 165 12.58 -15.63 -11.54
N GLU A 166 13.56 -15.67 -10.65
CA GLU A 166 14.65 -16.62 -10.66
C GLU A 166 14.29 -17.94 -9.97
N GLU A 167 15.18 -18.92 -10.05
CA GLU A 167 15.02 -20.22 -9.39
C GLU A 167 14.88 -20.06 -7.86
N GLY A 168 13.92 -20.76 -7.26
CA GLY A 168 13.64 -20.69 -5.82
C GLY A 168 12.73 -19.54 -5.39
N ALA A 169 12.28 -18.71 -6.33
CA ALA A 169 11.28 -17.66 -6.08
C ALA A 169 9.88 -18.23 -5.75
N ILE A 170 8.99 -17.37 -5.30
CA ILE A 170 7.62 -17.72 -4.89
C ILE A 170 6.63 -17.08 -5.83
N GLY A 171 5.70 -17.91 -6.36
CA GLY A 171 4.63 -17.46 -7.24
C GLY A 171 5.08 -17.36 -8.70
N ARG A 172 4.32 -16.63 -9.50
CA ARG A 172 4.58 -16.42 -10.91
C ARG A 172 4.44 -14.94 -11.24
N VAL A 173 5.47 -14.34 -11.80
CA VAL A 173 5.49 -12.93 -12.24
C VAL A 173 6.07 -12.87 -13.64
N GLN A 174 5.34 -12.22 -14.55
CA GLN A 174 5.71 -12.10 -15.95
C GLN A 174 5.94 -10.65 -16.34
N HIS A 175 6.95 -10.45 -17.20
CA HIS A 175 7.04 -9.26 -18.03
C HIS A 175 6.33 -9.55 -19.35
N ILE A 176 5.44 -8.65 -19.78
CA ILE A 176 4.63 -8.85 -20.97
C ILE A 176 4.69 -7.59 -21.81
N THR A 177 5.14 -7.71 -23.05
CA THR A 177 5.23 -6.58 -23.99
C THR A 177 4.20 -6.73 -25.10
N PHE A 178 3.46 -5.65 -25.36
CA PHE A 178 2.45 -5.57 -26.42
C PHE A 178 2.89 -4.60 -27.51
N ASP A 179 2.66 -5.00 -28.75
CA ASP A 179 2.79 -4.13 -29.94
C ASP A 179 1.60 -3.17 -30.04
N LEU A 180 1.88 -1.90 -30.18
CA LEU A 180 0.92 -0.80 -30.35
C LEU A 180 0.89 -0.24 -31.78
N SER A 181 1.61 -0.83 -32.74
CA SER A 181 1.86 -0.26 -34.07
C SER A 181 0.63 -0.07 -34.94
N GLY A 182 -0.51 -0.71 -34.65
CA GLY A 182 -1.70 -0.73 -35.50
C GLY A 182 -2.84 0.19 -35.08
N GLY A 183 -2.62 1.10 -34.13
CA GLY A 183 -3.68 1.95 -33.57
C GLY A 183 -3.87 3.27 -34.28
N GLU A 184 -5.15 3.60 -34.58
CA GLU A 184 -5.58 4.93 -34.99
C GLU A 184 -6.75 5.39 -34.12
N PRO A 185 -6.55 6.40 -33.24
CA PRO A 185 -5.28 7.10 -32.97
C PRO A 185 -4.22 6.20 -32.29
N HIS A 186 -2.94 6.58 -32.37
CA HIS A 186 -1.89 5.89 -31.66
C HIS A 186 -2.15 5.88 -30.14
N LEU A 187 -1.87 4.75 -29.45
CA LEU A 187 -2.01 4.66 -27.99
C LEU A 187 -0.77 5.27 -27.35
N GLU A 188 -0.81 6.58 -27.16
CA GLU A 188 0.24 7.32 -26.43
C GLU A 188 0.02 7.22 -24.92
N TYR A 189 1.10 7.14 -24.15
CA TYR A 189 1.07 7.14 -22.69
C TYR A 189 2.32 7.82 -22.12
N VAL A 190 2.29 8.14 -20.83
CA VAL A 190 3.43 8.68 -20.09
C VAL A 190 3.70 7.87 -18.82
N GLU A 191 4.89 8.05 -18.26
CA GLU A 191 5.34 7.34 -17.05
C GLU A 191 4.38 7.59 -15.88
N GLY A 192 4.03 6.50 -15.17
CA GLY A 192 3.06 6.51 -14.05
C GLY A 192 1.62 6.28 -14.45
N GLN A 193 1.31 6.13 -15.74
CA GLN A 193 -0.03 5.73 -16.17
C GLN A 193 -0.26 4.22 -16.13
N SER A 194 -1.53 3.84 -16.24
CA SER A 194 -2.00 2.45 -16.29
C SER A 194 -2.77 2.19 -17.58
N ILE A 195 -2.77 0.93 -18.03
CA ILE A 195 -3.67 0.44 -19.08
C ILE A 195 -4.65 -0.59 -18.51
N GLY A 196 -5.81 -0.69 -19.15
CA GLY A 196 -6.81 -1.68 -18.80
C GLY A 196 -6.78 -2.86 -19.75
N ILE A 197 -6.79 -4.07 -19.19
CA ILE A 197 -6.86 -5.33 -19.93
C ILE A 197 -8.25 -5.94 -19.77
N ILE A 198 -8.85 -6.35 -20.89
CA ILE A 198 -10.11 -7.10 -20.94
C ILE A 198 -9.77 -8.55 -21.30
N PRO A 199 -9.78 -9.49 -20.32
CA PRO A 199 -9.50 -10.89 -20.61
C PRO A 199 -10.58 -11.48 -21.52
N GLU A 200 -10.21 -12.44 -22.35
CA GLU A 200 -11.15 -13.18 -23.18
C GLU A 200 -12.08 -14.06 -22.34
N GLY A 201 -13.21 -14.42 -22.95
CA GLY A 201 -14.21 -15.30 -22.35
C GLY A 201 -15.26 -14.55 -21.52
N THR A 202 -16.04 -15.33 -20.78
CA THR A 202 -17.18 -14.86 -19.98
C THR A 202 -17.16 -15.46 -18.59
N ASP A 203 -17.78 -14.79 -17.64
CA ASP A 203 -18.02 -15.31 -16.29
C ASP A 203 -19.09 -16.42 -16.30
N ALA A 204 -19.33 -17.04 -15.15
CA ALA A 204 -20.34 -18.10 -14.98
C ALA A 204 -21.78 -17.68 -15.34
N LYS A 205 -22.03 -16.37 -15.51
CA LYS A 205 -23.32 -15.77 -15.92
C LYS A 205 -23.36 -15.40 -17.41
N GLY A 206 -22.34 -15.80 -18.19
CA GLY A 206 -22.22 -15.48 -19.62
C GLY A 206 -21.87 -14.01 -19.91
N LYS A 207 -21.46 -13.21 -18.91
CA LYS A 207 -21.03 -11.82 -19.11
C LYS A 207 -19.53 -11.75 -19.40
N PRO A 208 -19.09 -10.83 -20.27
CA PRO A 208 -17.66 -10.62 -20.49
C PRO A 208 -16.92 -10.37 -19.16
N HIS A 209 -15.71 -10.89 -19.07
CA HIS A 209 -14.85 -10.67 -17.91
C HIS A 209 -14.62 -9.17 -17.66
N LYS A 210 -14.47 -8.82 -16.37
CA LYS A 210 -14.24 -7.42 -15.97
C LYS A 210 -12.83 -7.00 -16.34
N ILE A 211 -12.71 -5.77 -16.85
CA ILE A 211 -11.44 -5.07 -17.05
C ILE A 211 -10.64 -5.00 -15.75
N ARG A 212 -9.32 -5.13 -15.85
CA ARG A 212 -8.37 -4.86 -14.78
C ARG A 212 -7.35 -3.85 -15.25
N LEU A 213 -7.02 -2.89 -14.38
CA LEU A 213 -5.97 -1.91 -14.60
C LEU A 213 -4.64 -2.48 -14.15
N TYR A 214 -3.60 -2.18 -14.91
CA TYR A 214 -2.22 -2.50 -14.62
C TYR A 214 -1.36 -1.28 -14.87
N SER A 215 -0.52 -0.91 -13.88
CA SER A 215 0.47 0.13 -14.05
C SER A 215 1.44 -0.27 -15.15
N ILE A 216 1.74 0.67 -16.04
CA ILE A 216 2.67 0.47 -17.15
C ILE A 216 4.08 0.29 -16.60
N ALA A 217 4.85 -0.62 -17.19
CA ALA A 217 6.22 -0.93 -16.78
C ALA A 217 7.29 -0.46 -17.80
N SER A 218 6.90 0.08 -18.95
CA SER A 218 7.78 0.69 -19.96
C SER A 218 7.65 2.22 -19.96
N THR A 219 8.68 2.92 -20.43
CA THR A 219 8.61 4.36 -20.67
C THR A 219 7.69 4.68 -21.86
N ARG A 220 7.35 5.95 -22.06
CA ARG A 220 6.59 6.42 -23.24
C ARG A 220 7.22 6.06 -24.58
N HIS A 221 8.50 5.73 -24.58
CA HIS A 221 9.21 5.27 -25.78
C HIS A 221 9.13 3.76 -25.99
N GLY A 222 8.44 3.03 -25.11
CA GLY A 222 8.39 1.58 -25.14
C GLY A 222 9.71 0.92 -24.72
N ASP A 223 9.71 -0.40 -24.60
CA ASP A 223 10.97 -1.14 -24.44
C ASP A 223 11.76 -1.23 -25.76
N ASP A 224 11.09 -1.01 -26.90
CA ASP A 224 11.67 -0.93 -28.24
C ASP A 224 12.31 0.43 -28.57
N MET A 225 12.17 1.42 -27.69
CA MET A 225 12.64 2.80 -27.90
C MET A 225 12.04 3.49 -29.13
N ALA A 226 11.03 2.91 -29.79
CA ALA A 226 10.34 3.46 -30.95
C ALA A 226 8.96 4.04 -30.61
N GLY A 227 8.50 3.90 -29.36
CA GLY A 227 7.18 4.29 -28.91
C GLY A 227 6.06 3.39 -29.46
N LYS A 228 6.41 2.19 -29.91
CA LYS A 228 5.47 1.24 -30.51
C LYS A 228 5.10 0.08 -29.60
N THR A 229 5.58 0.08 -28.36
CA THR A 229 5.31 -0.98 -27.40
C THR A 229 4.86 -0.42 -26.05
N VAL A 230 4.12 -1.24 -25.31
CA VAL A 230 3.80 -1.04 -23.88
C VAL A 230 4.02 -2.32 -23.13
N SER A 231 4.63 -2.25 -21.95
CA SER A 231 4.92 -3.43 -21.15
C SER A 231 4.24 -3.39 -19.79
N LEU A 232 3.90 -4.57 -19.27
CA LEU A 232 3.32 -4.79 -17.96
C LEU A 232 4.21 -5.72 -17.14
N CYS A 233 4.18 -5.52 -15.81
CA CYS A 233 4.71 -6.45 -14.83
C CYS A 233 3.52 -7.09 -14.08
N VAL A 234 3.27 -8.38 -14.31
CA VAL A 234 2.05 -9.05 -13.88
C VAL A 234 2.34 -10.22 -12.97
N ARG A 235 1.85 -10.18 -11.73
CA ARG A 235 1.83 -11.33 -10.84
C ARG A 235 0.53 -12.10 -10.99
N GLN A 236 0.61 -13.42 -11.19
CA GLN A 236 -0.55 -14.29 -11.11
C GLN A 236 -1.11 -14.26 -9.68
N LEU A 237 -2.37 -13.88 -9.54
CA LEU A 237 -3.08 -13.94 -8.25
C LEU A 237 -3.51 -15.38 -8.00
N GLU A 238 -3.06 -15.92 -6.88
CA GLU A 238 -3.43 -17.24 -6.38
C GLU A 238 -3.73 -17.13 -4.88
N TYR A 239 -4.86 -17.71 -4.46
CA TYR A 239 -5.24 -17.76 -3.04
C TYR A 239 -6.15 -18.96 -2.79
N GLN A 240 -6.22 -19.41 -1.55
CA GLN A 240 -7.19 -20.42 -1.13
C GLN A 240 -8.48 -19.74 -0.66
N ASN A 241 -9.63 -20.24 -1.13
CA ASN A 241 -10.92 -19.79 -0.64
C ASN A 241 -11.25 -20.43 0.73
N GLU A 242 -12.40 -20.09 1.30
CA GLU A 242 -12.83 -20.62 2.60
C GLU A 242 -13.03 -22.15 2.62
N ALA A 243 -13.22 -22.78 1.45
CA ALA A 243 -13.32 -24.23 1.29
C ALA A 243 -11.95 -24.91 1.13
N GLY A 244 -10.83 -24.12 1.11
CA GLY A 244 -9.49 -24.64 0.88
C GLY A 244 -9.17 -24.88 -0.60
N GLU A 245 -10.04 -24.47 -1.53
CA GLU A 245 -9.81 -24.60 -2.97
C GLU A 245 -8.89 -23.49 -3.48
N GLU A 246 -7.94 -23.87 -4.34
CA GLU A 246 -7.04 -22.91 -4.99
C GLU A 246 -7.80 -22.10 -6.05
N ILE A 247 -7.84 -20.79 -5.86
CA ILE A 247 -8.48 -19.85 -6.76
C ILE A 247 -7.41 -19.02 -7.47
N LYS A 248 -7.51 -18.95 -8.80
CA LYS A 248 -6.64 -18.12 -9.65
C LYS A 248 -7.38 -16.89 -10.15
N GLY A 249 -6.68 -15.76 -10.15
CA GLY A 249 -7.22 -14.52 -10.67
C GLY A 249 -7.43 -14.59 -12.18
N VAL A 250 -8.63 -14.31 -12.66
CA VAL A 250 -8.98 -14.46 -14.08
C VAL A 250 -8.04 -13.68 -15.00
N CYS A 251 -7.92 -12.36 -14.80
CA CYS A 251 -7.13 -11.52 -15.69
C CYS A 251 -5.63 -11.76 -15.55
N SER A 252 -5.13 -11.93 -14.33
CA SER A 252 -3.71 -12.19 -14.10
C SER A 252 -3.27 -13.55 -14.63
N THR A 253 -4.11 -14.58 -14.53
CA THR A 253 -3.83 -15.90 -15.12
C THR A 253 -3.84 -15.81 -16.64
N TYR A 254 -4.88 -15.18 -17.23
CA TYR A 254 -4.95 -14.92 -18.67
C TYR A 254 -3.65 -14.26 -19.17
N LEU A 255 -3.23 -13.15 -18.53
CA LEU A 255 -2.01 -12.44 -18.92
C LEU A 255 -0.73 -13.28 -18.74
N CYS A 256 -0.63 -14.06 -17.68
CA CYS A 256 0.54 -14.93 -17.49
C CYS A 256 0.59 -16.08 -18.52
N ASP A 257 -0.54 -16.51 -19.09
CA ASP A 257 -0.62 -17.67 -19.99
C ASP A 257 -0.57 -17.33 -21.49
N ILE A 258 -0.85 -16.06 -21.86
CA ILE A 258 -0.79 -15.62 -23.27
C ILE A 258 0.60 -15.78 -23.87
N LYS A 259 0.65 -15.98 -25.19
CA LYS A 259 1.88 -16.25 -25.93
C LYS A 259 2.17 -15.14 -26.95
N PRO A 260 3.42 -14.99 -27.36
CA PRO A 260 3.76 -14.15 -28.50
C PRO A 260 2.86 -14.46 -29.72
N GLY A 261 2.29 -13.41 -30.31
CA GLY A 261 1.31 -13.48 -31.40
C GLY A 261 -0.15 -13.40 -30.98
N ASP A 262 -0.48 -13.67 -29.72
CA ASP A 262 -1.85 -13.56 -29.20
C ASP A 262 -2.35 -12.11 -29.23
N LYS A 263 -3.67 -11.94 -29.39
CA LYS A 263 -4.32 -10.64 -29.41
C LYS A 263 -4.94 -10.32 -28.07
N VAL A 264 -4.75 -9.10 -27.61
CA VAL A 264 -5.23 -8.65 -26.31
C VAL A 264 -5.99 -7.33 -26.44
N LYS A 265 -7.15 -7.25 -25.77
CA LYS A 265 -7.97 -6.04 -25.72
C LYS A 265 -7.43 -5.08 -24.65
N ILE A 266 -6.90 -3.94 -25.09
CA ILE A 266 -6.26 -2.91 -24.27
C ILE A 266 -7.12 -1.65 -24.28
N THR A 267 -7.24 -0.99 -23.13
CA THR A 267 -7.92 0.30 -22.98
C THR A 267 -7.02 1.29 -22.26
N GLY A 268 -7.34 2.55 -22.34
CA GLY A 268 -6.59 3.60 -21.68
C GLY A 268 -5.84 4.52 -22.65
N PRO A 269 -4.70 5.09 -22.24
CA PRO A 269 -4.16 5.02 -20.89
C PRO A 269 -5.05 5.72 -19.87
N VAL A 270 -4.84 5.46 -18.58
CA VAL A 270 -5.55 6.09 -17.47
C VAL A 270 -4.57 6.42 -16.33
N GLY A 271 -5.00 7.29 -15.42
CA GLY A 271 -4.23 7.68 -14.23
C GLY A 271 -3.52 9.02 -14.42
N LYS A 272 -3.50 9.80 -13.32
CA LYS A 272 -2.79 11.07 -13.19
C LYS A 272 -2.11 11.21 -11.83
N GLU A 273 -2.37 10.29 -10.91
CA GLU A 273 -1.85 10.34 -9.54
C GLU A 273 -0.37 9.97 -9.46
N MET A 274 0.09 9.12 -10.39
CA MET A 274 1.45 8.56 -10.36
C MET A 274 2.34 9.15 -11.47
N LEU A 275 2.04 10.36 -11.95
CA LEU A 275 2.86 10.97 -13.00
C LEU A 275 4.22 11.40 -12.46
N LEU A 276 5.28 11.10 -13.20
CA LEU A 276 6.62 11.58 -12.88
C LEU A 276 6.73 13.09 -13.16
N PRO A 277 7.34 13.91 -12.27
CA PRO A 277 7.65 15.30 -12.56
C PRO A 277 8.56 15.45 -13.79
N GLU A 278 8.41 16.56 -14.48
CA GLU A 278 9.25 16.87 -15.66
C GLU A 278 10.54 17.63 -15.30
N GLU A 279 10.69 18.05 -14.05
CA GLU A 279 11.86 18.77 -13.55
C GLU A 279 13.07 17.83 -13.41
N GLU A 280 14.20 18.21 -14.03
CA GLU A 280 15.43 17.39 -14.02
C GLU A 280 16.09 17.30 -12.63
N ASP A 281 15.82 18.25 -11.75
CA ASP A 281 16.39 18.37 -10.40
C ASP A 281 15.42 18.01 -9.27
N CYS A 282 14.28 17.37 -9.59
CA CYS A 282 13.38 16.85 -8.57
C CYS A 282 14.00 15.65 -7.83
N ASN A 283 13.66 15.49 -6.54
CA ASN A 283 14.02 14.29 -5.79
C ASN A 283 12.84 13.33 -5.76
N VAL A 284 13.10 12.03 -5.86
CA VAL A 284 12.05 11.01 -5.93
C VAL A 284 12.33 9.87 -4.95
N ILE A 285 11.44 9.68 -3.98
CA ILE A 285 11.45 8.53 -3.08
C ILE A 285 10.39 7.54 -3.56
N MET A 286 10.77 6.30 -3.79
CA MET A 286 9.93 5.24 -4.33
C MET A 286 9.83 4.08 -3.34
N LEU A 287 8.61 3.74 -2.92
CA LEU A 287 8.32 2.64 -2.01
C LEU A 287 7.50 1.58 -2.78
N ALA A 288 8.15 0.50 -3.18
CA ALA A 288 7.55 -0.54 -4.02
C ALA A 288 7.54 -1.93 -3.36
N THR A 289 6.46 -2.69 -3.52
CA THR A 289 6.43 -4.11 -3.15
C THR A 289 5.90 -4.95 -4.30
N GLY A 290 6.63 -6.03 -4.63
CA GLY A 290 6.26 -6.92 -5.73
C GLY A 290 6.06 -6.17 -7.05
N THR A 291 4.93 -6.39 -7.71
CA THR A 291 4.61 -5.74 -9.01
C THR A 291 4.31 -4.24 -8.92
N GLY A 292 4.25 -3.66 -7.73
CA GLY A 292 4.27 -2.20 -7.55
C GLY A 292 5.54 -1.53 -8.04
N ILE A 293 6.55 -2.31 -8.42
CA ILE A 293 7.77 -1.83 -9.09
C ILE A 293 7.50 -1.29 -10.50
N ALA A 294 6.38 -1.64 -11.13
CA ALA A 294 6.08 -1.30 -12.52
C ALA A 294 6.22 0.22 -12.81
N PRO A 295 5.50 1.13 -12.13
CA PRO A 295 5.68 2.56 -12.37
C PRO A 295 7.08 3.05 -11.99
N MET A 296 7.72 2.49 -10.95
CA MET A 296 9.06 2.89 -10.52
C MET A 296 10.12 2.52 -11.57
N ARG A 297 9.96 1.37 -12.24
CA ARG A 297 10.81 0.98 -13.36
C ARG A 297 10.75 2.03 -14.49
N THR A 298 9.57 2.55 -14.79
CA THR A 298 9.44 3.57 -15.85
C THR A 298 10.18 4.85 -15.49
N TYR A 299 10.10 5.29 -14.22
CA TYR A 299 10.82 6.46 -13.75
C TYR A 299 12.32 6.26 -13.81
N LEU A 300 12.81 5.13 -13.25
CA LEU A 300 14.24 4.83 -13.19
C LEU A 300 14.85 4.64 -14.58
N ARG A 301 14.15 3.99 -15.51
CA ARG A 301 14.59 3.91 -16.91
C ARG A 301 14.69 5.29 -17.55
N ARG A 302 13.67 6.13 -17.39
CA ARG A 302 13.69 7.50 -17.91
C ARG A 302 14.84 8.32 -17.32
N MET A 303 15.17 8.13 -16.05
CA MET A 303 16.24 8.83 -15.34
C MET A 303 17.63 8.35 -15.73
N PHE A 304 17.84 7.02 -15.80
CA PHE A 304 19.18 6.42 -15.78
C PHE A 304 19.50 5.57 -17.00
N GLU A 305 18.51 5.00 -17.70
CA GLU A 305 18.78 4.20 -18.88
C GLU A 305 19.41 5.05 -20.00
N SER A 306 20.57 4.64 -20.48
CA SER A 306 21.38 5.43 -21.42
C SER A 306 20.68 5.70 -22.74
N SER A 307 19.89 4.75 -23.24
CA SER A 307 19.09 4.87 -24.46
C SER A 307 17.95 5.88 -24.30
N GLU A 308 17.29 5.86 -23.16
CA GLU A 308 16.25 6.81 -22.78
C GLU A 308 16.79 8.22 -22.65
N ARG A 309 17.89 8.41 -21.91
CA ARG A 309 18.54 9.72 -21.73
C ARG A 309 18.93 10.35 -23.06
N LYS A 310 19.45 9.55 -24.01
CA LYS A 310 19.79 10.02 -25.36
C LYS A 310 18.53 10.44 -26.13
N LYS A 311 17.43 9.70 -26.00
CA LYS A 311 16.22 9.96 -26.77
C LYS A 311 15.41 11.13 -26.23
N ASN A 312 15.22 11.24 -24.93
CA ASN A 312 14.40 12.27 -24.32
C ASN A 312 15.16 13.60 -24.09
N GLY A 313 16.49 13.58 -24.13
CA GLY A 313 17.33 14.73 -23.83
C GLY A 313 17.25 15.19 -22.37
N TRP A 314 16.64 14.41 -21.50
CA TRP A 314 16.39 14.72 -20.10
C TRP A 314 17.57 14.27 -19.23
N ASN A 315 18.27 15.23 -18.65
CA ASN A 315 19.45 14.98 -17.85
C ASN A 315 19.10 15.06 -16.36
N TYR A 316 18.48 14.00 -15.87
CA TYR A 316 18.14 13.91 -14.44
C TYR A 316 19.37 14.09 -13.57
N ASN A 317 19.31 15.04 -12.65
CA ASN A 317 20.39 15.41 -11.75
C ASN A 317 19.92 15.51 -10.27
N GLY A 318 18.65 15.16 -9.99
CA GLY A 318 18.11 15.03 -8.65
C GLY A 318 18.59 13.75 -7.94
N LYS A 319 17.94 13.43 -6.82
CA LYS A 319 18.18 12.20 -6.06
C LYS A 319 16.97 11.28 -6.16
N ALA A 320 17.17 10.06 -6.63
CA ALA A 320 16.18 9.00 -6.66
C ALA A 320 16.52 7.92 -5.64
N TRP A 321 15.56 7.51 -4.81
CA TRP A 321 15.76 6.48 -3.80
C TRP A 321 14.66 5.44 -3.89
N LEU A 322 15.03 4.21 -4.29
CA LEU A 322 14.11 3.08 -4.36
C LEU A 322 14.22 2.21 -3.12
N PHE A 323 13.10 1.98 -2.46
CA PHE A 323 12.90 0.93 -1.46
C PHE A 323 12.08 -0.19 -2.10
N MET A 324 12.66 -1.39 -2.23
CA MET A 324 12.01 -2.54 -2.83
C MET A 324 11.76 -3.64 -1.80
N GLY A 325 10.49 -4.00 -1.60
CA GLY A 325 10.07 -5.11 -0.75
C GLY A 325 9.81 -6.39 -1.54
N ALA A 326 10.48 -7.49 -1.15
CA ALA A 326 10.29 -8.80 -1.73
C ALA A 326 10.27 -9.91 -0.65
N PRO A 327 9.67 -11.10 -0.92
CA PRO A 327 9.71 -12.19 0.05
C PRO A 327 11.11 -12.85 0.13
N LYS A 328 11.80 -13.02 -0.98
CA LYS A 328 13.12 -13.61 -1.13
C LYS A 328 13.93 -12.88 -2.19
N THR A 329 15.25 -13.02 -2.19
CA THR A 329 16.12 -12.47 -3.23
C THR A 329 15.68 -12.85 -4.65
N PRO A 330 15.38 -14.12 -4.98
CA PRO A 330 14.90 -14.49 -6.33
C PRO A 330 13.53 -13.89 -6.73
N ASN A 331 12.87 -13.17 -5.83
CA ASN A 331 11.63 -12.43 -6.10
C ASN A 331 11.86 -10.93 -6.35
N LEU A 332 13.08 -10.45 -6.34
CA LEU A 332 13.40 -9.09 -6.75
C LEU A 332 13.20 -8.96 -8.26
N LEU A 333 12.40 -7.98 -8.66
CA LEU A 333 12.03 -7.79 -10.06
C LEU A 333 12.90 -6.68 -10.64
N TYR A 334 13.54 -6.93 -11.80
CA TYR A 334 14.46 -6.01 -12.47
C TYR A 334 15.67 -5.61 -11.61
N ASP A 335 16.12 -6.51 -10.73
CA ASP A 335 17.17 -6.25 -9.74
C ASP A 335 18.48 -5.83 -10.39
N ASP A 336 18.89 -6.54 -11.46
CA ASP A 336 20.13 -6.28 -12.20
C ASP A 336 20.14 -4.86 -12.80
N ASP A 337 19.01 -4.39 -13.36
CA ASP A 337 18.91 -3.04 -13.91
C ASP A 337 19.15 -1.99 -12.81
N PHE A 338 18.56 -2.19 -11.64
CA PHE A 338 18.67 -1.23 -10.52
C PHE A 338 20.06 -1.25 -9.86
N GLU A 339 20.68 -2.41 -9.74
CA GLU A 339 22.07 -2.53 -9.29
C GLU A 339 23.03 -1.82 -10.27
N GLN A 340 22.81 -1.99 -11.58
CA GLN A 340 23.56 -1.28 -12.61
C GLN A 340 23.38 0.23 -12.47
N TYR A 341 22.15 0.74 -12.38
CA TYR A 341 21.91 2.18 -12.24
C TYR A 341 22.57 2.74 -10.96
N GLN A 342 22.51 2.01 -9.85
CA GLN A 342 23.18 2.43 -8.62
C GLN A 342 24.71 2.49 -8.78
N SER A 343 25.28 1.55 -9.53
CA SER A 343 26.73 1.53 -9.82
C SER A 343 27.16 2.66 -10.75
N GLU A 344 26.33 2.99 -11.75
CA GLU A 344 26.62 4.04 -12.74
C GLU A 344 26.36 5.47 -12.21
N PHE A 345 25.37 5.61 -11.30
CA PHE A 345 24.93 6.90 -10.76
C PHE A 345 24.88 6.92 -9.23
N PRO A 346 25.99 6.62 -8.52
CA PRO A 346 26.00 6.47 -7.06
C PRO A 346 25.62 7.74 -6.29
N ASP A 347 25.80 8.92 -6.88
CA ASP A 347 25.44 10.20 -6.26
C ASP A 347 23.96 10.57 -6.45
N ASN A 348 23.28 9.97 -7.46
CA ASN A 348 21.92 10.28 -7.85
C ASN A 348 20.93 9.17 -7.54
N PHE A 349 21.35 7.91 -7.48
CA PHE A 349 20.46 6.78 -7.23
C PHE A 349 20.90 5.92 -6.06
N ARG A 350 19.94 5.62 -5.20
CA ARG A 350 20.10 4.71 -4.06
C ARG A 350 19.05 3.61 -4.12
N TYR A 351 19.48 2.37 -3.91
CA TYR A 351 18.63 1.20 -3.91
C TYR A 351 18.68 0.48 -2.56
N THR A 352 17.54 0.34 -1.89
CA THR A 352 17.40 -0.29 -0.56
C THR A 352 16.42 -1.44 -0.63
N LYS A 353 16.88 -2.65 -0.24
CA LYS A 353 16.12 -3.89 -0.32
C LYS A 353 15.56 -4.31 1.04
N ALA A 354 14.30 -4.73 1.08
CA ALA A 354 13.65 -5.33 2.25
C ALA A 354 13.20 -6.76 1.90
N ILE A 355 13.98 -7.77 2.32
CA ILE A 355 13.74 -9.18 1.97
C ILE A 355 13.12 -9.90 3.16
N SER A 356 11.79 -10.01 3.17
CA SER A 356 11.04 -10.37 4.38
C SER A 356 11.25 -11.79 4.90
N ARG A 357 11.73 -12.73 4.09
CA ARG A 357 12.00 -14.11 4.52
C ARG A 357 13.49 -14.40 4.73
N GLU A 358 14.37 -13.45 4.45
CA GLU A 358 15.81 -13.62 4.55
C GLU A 358 16.43 -12.64 5.54
N GLN A 359 15.86 -11.45 5.70
CA GLN A 359 16.36 -10.41 6.60
C GLN A 359 15.50 -10.29 7.86
N LYS A 360 16.12 -9.74 8.91
CA LYS A 360 15.45 -9.45 10.19
C LYS A 360 15.49 -7.96 10.48
N ASN A 361 14.40 -7.43 11.01
CA ASN A 361 14.37 -6.08 11.55
C ASN A 361 15.00 -6.02 12.95
N THR A 362 15.16 -4.84 13.51
CA THR A 362 15.79 -4.59 14.82
C THR A 362 15.11 -5.29 15.99
N LYS A 363 13.83 -5.67 15.82
CA LYS A 363 13.03 -6.42 16.82
C LYS A 363 13.11 -7.94 16.62
N GLY A 364 13.95 -8.43 15.69
CA GLY A 364 14.10 -9.86 15.35
C GLY A 364 12.98 -10.43 14.48
N GLY A 365 11.98 -9.61 14.10
CA GLY A 365 10.92 -9.95 13.16
C GLY A 365 11.39 -9.97 11.71
N ARG A 366 10.46 -10.18 10.76
CA ARG A 366 10.74 -10.10 9.34
C ARG A 366 11.03 -8.65 8.94
N MET A 367 11.96 -8.48 7.99
CA MET A 367 12.26 -7.18 7.39
C MET A 367 11.20 -6.84 6.33
N TYR A 368 10.42 -5.81 6.58
CA TYR A 368 9.49 -5.25 5.60
C TYR A 368 9.94 -3.84 5.17
N ILE A 369 9.31 -3.33 4.12
CA ILE A 369 9.65 -2.01 3.58
C ILE A 369 9.49 -0.88 4.62
N GLN A 370 8.46 -0.95 5.47
CA GLN A 370 8.26 0.02 6.55
C GLN A 370 9.37 -0.01 7.61
N ASP A 371 10.00 -1.16 7.84
CA ASP A 371 11.16 -1.25 8.73
C ASP A 371 12.35 -0.49 8.15
N ARG A 372 12.58 -0.60 6.82
CA ARG A 372 13.59 0.18 6.11
C ARG A 372 13.29 1.68 6.09
N VAL A 373 12.02 2.06 5.92
CA VAL A 373 11.59 3.46 6.03
C VAL A 373 11.93 4.00 7.42
N LEU A 374 11.69 3.23 8.48
CA LEU A 374 12.01 3.64 9.84
C LEU A 374 13.53 3.72 10.10
N GLU A 375 14.31 2.77 9.58
CA GLU A 375 15.79 2.78 9.67
C GLU A 375 16.40 4.03 9.02
N HIS A 376 15.80 4.53 7.95
CA HIS A 376 16.28 5.68 7.19
C HIS A 376 15.42 6.95 7.38
N ALA A 377 14.64 7.01 8.46
CA ALA A 377 13.67 8.07 8.69
C ALA A 377 14.28 9.47 8.63
N ASP A 378 15.47 9.66 9.20
CA ASP A 378 16.14 10.96 9.23
C ASP A 378 16.48 11.46 7.83
N GLU A 379 17.01 10.59 6.97
CA GLU A 379 17.35 10.90 5.59
C GLU A 379 16.10 11.14 4.74
N ILE A 380 15.05 10.33 4.93
CA ILE A 380 13.76 10.47 4.24
C ILE A 380 13.12 11.82 4.57
N PHE A 381 13.08 12.20 5.85
CA PHE A 381 12.52 13.50 6.27
C PHE A 381 13.37 14.67 5.76
N ALA A 382 14.71 14.56 5.79
CA ALA A 382 15.58 15.57 5.19
C ALA A 382 15.32 15.76 3.68
N MET A 383 15.03 14.68 2.95
CA MET A 383 14.60 14.80 1.55
C MET A 383 13.20 15.43 1.43
N ILE A 384 12.24 15.05 2.27
CA ILE A 384 10.86 15.56 2.22
C ILE A 384 10.79 17.07 2.55
N GLU A 385 11.72 17.60 3.33
CA GLU A 385 11.84 19.05 3.61
C GLU A 385 12.13 19.87 2.35
N ASP A 386 12.81 19.27 1.36
CA ASP A 386 12.98 19.91 0.05
C ASP A 386 11.64 19.89 -0.72
N PRO A 387 11.10 21.06 -1.12
CA PRO A 387 9.83 21.16 -1.84
C PRO A 387 9.82 20.46 -3.21
N LYS A 388 10.98 20.12 -3.77
CA LYS A 388 11.13 19.36 -5.02
C LYS A 388 11.09 17.85 -4.83
N THR A 389 10.90 17.36 -3.61
CA THR A 389 10.84 15.92 -3.33
C THR A 389 9.43 15.38 -3.49
N HIS A 390 9.29 14.33 -4.28
CA HIS A 390 8.07 13.57 -4.49
C HIS A 390 8.21 12.15 -3.94
N VAL A 391 7.16 11.65 -3.31
CA VAL A 391 7.11 10.29 -2.75
C VAL A 391 6.06 9.46 -3.49
N TYR A 392 6.46 8.31 -4.00
CA TYR A 392 5.60 7.37 -4.71
C TYR A 392 5.51 6.05 -3.98
N ILE A 393 4.30 5.57 -3.76
CA ILE A 393 4.01 4.30 -3.07
C ILE A 393 3.16 3.44 -3.99
N CYS A 394 3.67 2.26 -4.36
CA CYS A 394 2.92 1.31 -5.18
C CYS A 394 3.13 -0.13 -4.72
N GLY A 395 2.06 -0.93 -4.70
CA GLY A 395 2.10 -2.33 -4.33
C GLY A 395 0.89 -2.80 -3.55
N LEU A 396 1.08 -3.77 -2.65
CA LEU A 396 -0.02 -4.36 -1.88
C LEU A 396 -0.61 -3.37 -0.86
N LYS A 397 -1.94 -3.29 -0.76
CA LYS A 397 -2.65 -2.45 0.22
C LYS A 397 -2.14 -2.60 1.66
N GLY A 398 -1.72 -3.80 2.03
CA GLY A 398 -1.20 -4.06 3.37
C GLY A 398 0.08 -3.30 3.73
N MET A 399 0.77 -2.67 2.76
CA MET A 399 1.97 -1.87 3.04
C MET A 399 1.64 -0.47 3.57
N GLU A 400 0.51 0.13 3.17
CA GLU A 400 0.17 1.51 3.55
C GLU A 400 0.10 1.74 5.07
N PRO A 401 -0.64 0.92 5.86
CA PRO A 401 -0.69 1.12 7.31
C PRO A 401 0.68 1.04 7.98
N GLY A 402 1.53 0.11 7.52
CA GLY A 402 2.88 -0.04 8.07
C GLY A 402 3.79 1.14 7.75
N ILE A 403 3.70 1.68 6.54
CA ILE A 403 4.43 2.91 6.15
C ILE A 403 3.91 4.10 6.94
N ASP A 404 2.59 4.25 7.10
CA ASP A 404 1.98 5.32 7.88
C ASP A 404 2.42 5.28 9.36
N GLU A 405 2.48 4.09 9.96
CA GLU A 405 2.97 3.89 11.34
C GLU A 405 4.45 4.26 11.45
N ALA A 406 5.29 3.83 10.49
CA ALA A 406 6.71 4.18 10.46
C ALA A 406 6.92 5.69 10.33
N MET A 407 6.21 6.34 9.39
CA MET A 407 6.29 7.79 9.19
C MET A 407 5.75 8.57 10.39
N THR A 408 4.69 8.09 11.06
CA THR A 408 4.16 8.69 12.29
C THR A 408 5.20 8.64 13.40
N SER A 409 5.83 7.48 13.61
CA SER A 409 6.88 7.31 14.63
C SER A 409 8.08 8.19 14.35
N ALA A 410 8.51 8.26 13.10
CA ALA A 410 9.64 9.06 12.65
C ALA A 410 9.37 10.58 12.77
N ALA A 411 8.18 11.03 12.39
CA ALA A 411 7.74 12.41 12.55
C ALA A 411 7.72 12.84 14.02
N ALA A 412 7.14 12.01 14.90
CA ALA A 412 7.10 12.28 16.33
C ALA A 412 8.50 12.43 16.94
N ALA A 413 9.47 11.63 16.52
CA ALA A 413 10.87 11.74 16.96
C ALA A 413 11.51 13.09 16.56
N LYS A 414 10.99 13.75 15.53
CA LYS A 414 11.41 15.07 15.04
C LYS A 414 10.54 16.22 15.55
N GLY A 415 9.55 15.95 16.40
CA GLY A 415 8.59 16.94 16.89
C GLY A 415 7.60 17.41 15.80
N LEU A 416 7.41 16.60 14.76
CA LEU A 416 6.45 16.85 13.69
C LEU A 416 5.19 15.98 13.87
N ASP A 417 4.05 16.46 13.36
CA ASP A 417 2.81 15.68 13.30
C ASP A 417 2.59 15.15 11.88
N TRP A 418 2.69 13.83 11.72
CA TRP A 418 2.46 13.16 10.42
C TRP A 418 1.03 13.30 9.93
N ALA A 419 0.05 13.34 10.85
CA ALA A 419 -1.35 13.52 10.49
C ALA A 419 -1.63 14.90 9.88
N GLU A 420 -0.81 15.91 10.19
CA GLU A 420 -0.86 17.24 9.56
C GLU A 420 0.01 17.32 8.31
N LEU A 421 1.21 16.74 8.34
CA LEU A 421 2.19 16.83 7.24
C LEU A 421 1.75 16.06 5.99
N ARG A 422 1.28 14.81 6.15
CA ARG A 422 0.86 13.98 5.01
C ARG A 422 -0.22 14.61 4.13
N PRO A 423 -1.33 15.20 4.68
CA PRO A 423 -2.31 15.92 3.87
C PRO A 423 -1.73 17.13 3.14
N GLN A 424 -0.74 17.82 3.73
CA GLN A 424 -0.05 18.95 3.08
C GLN A 424 0.76 18.46 1.88
N LEU A 425 1.51 17.37 2.03
CA LEU A 425 2.25 16.76 0.94
C LEU A 425 1.31 16.31 -0.20
N LYS A 426 0.19 15.68 0.12
CA LYS A 426 -0.85 15.31 -0.87
C LYS A 426 -1.41 16.54 -1.59
N LYS A 427 -1.74 17.59 -0.86
CA LYS A 427 -2.25 18.84 -1.45
C LYS A 427 -1.22 19.52 -2.36
N ALA A 428 0.06 19.39 -2.02
CA ALA A 428 1.17 19.89 -2.82
C ALA A 428 1.55 19.00 -4.01
N ASP A 429 0.81 17.89 -4.24
CA ASP A 429 1.08 16.91 -5.30
C ASP A 429 2.47 16.26 -5.16
N ARG A 430 2.84 15.92 -3.91
CA ARG A 430 4.15 15.37 -3.53
C ARG A 430 4.08 14.01 -2.83
N TRP A 431 2.89 13.47 -2.59
CA TRP A 431 2.65 12.19 -1.93
C TRP A 431 1.63 11.38 -2.73
N HIS A 432 2.12 10.41 -3.48
CA HIS A 432 1.36 9.64 -4.46
C HIS A 432 1.24 8.20 -4.00
N VAL A 433 0.02 7.64 -4.03
CA VAL A 433 -0.25 6.28 -3.54
C VAL A 433 -1.19 5.55 -4.50
N GLU A 434 -0.74 4.43 -5.04
CA GLU A 434 -1.54 3.49 -5.84
C GLU A 434 -1.30 2.06 -5.34
N THR A 435 -2.22 1.53 -4.49
CA THR A 435 -2.13 0.19 -3.91
C THR A 435 -3.32 -0.67 -4.31
N TYR A 436 -3.14 -2.01 -4.42
CA TYR A 436 -4.11 -2.97 -4.95
C TYR A 436 -4.27 -4.22 -4.09
#